data_291b86e5c05ff85cc780495c43fc0188
#
_entry.id   291b86e5c05ff85cc780495c43fc0188
#
_cell.length_a   1.000
_cell.length_b   1.000
_cell.length_c   1.000
_cell.angle_alpha   90.00
_cell.angle_beta   90.00
_cell.angle_gamma   90.00
#
_symmetry.space_group_name_H-M   'P 1'
#
loop_
_entity.id
_entity.type
_entity.pdbx_description
1 polymer ?
#
loop_
_entity_poly.entity_id
_entity_poly.type
_entity_poly.pdbx_seq_one_letter_code
_entity_poly.pdbx_strand_id
1 'polypeptide(L)'
;MNKVNPISPKEVTHAIPDFVIEAVNDLIKKKWDGKKAVIYQDEILDIISGDDNKPSRKTIFDNNWLDFEDLYREQGWKVEYDKPEYYENYKAYFKFTK
;
A
#
# COMPACT_ATOMS: atom_id res chain seq x y z
N MET A 1 -1.16 -31.38 -20.34
CA MET A 1 -0.14 -30.33 -20.38
C MET A 1 -0.75 -28.99 -20.07
N ASN A 2 -0.14 -28.27 -19.17
CA ASN A 2 -0.66 -26.98 -18.78
C ASN A 2 -0.22 -25.89 -19.76
N LYS A 3 -1.16 -25.05 -20.12
CA LYS A 3 -0.82 -23.87 -20.90
C LYS A 3 -0.30 -22.78 -20.00
N VAL A 4 0.73 -22.09 -20.45
CA VAL A 4 1.20 -20.90 -19.77
C VAL A 4 0.46 -19.70 -20.36
N ASN A 5 -0.35 -19.08 -19.54
CA ASN A 5 -1.12 -17.91 -19.97
C ASN A 5 -0.36 -16.63 -19.67
N PRO A 6 -0.59 -15.57 -20.43
CA PRO A 6 -0.04 -14.27 -20.06
C PRO A 6 -0.53 -13.85 -18.68
N ILE A 7 0.35 -13.18 -17.93
CA ILE A 7 0.01 -12.68 -16.61
C ILE A 7 -1.04 -11.58 -16.73
N SER A 8 -2.10 -11.68 -15.94
CA SER A 8 -3.09 -10.62 -15.87
C SER A 8 -2.61 -9.47 -14.97
N PRO A 9 -3.11 -8.27 -15.16
CA PRO A 9 -2.78 -7.16 -14.25
C PRO A 9 -3.11 -7.47 -12.79
N LYS A 10 -4.14 -8.25 -12.54
CA LYS A 10 -4.54 -8.65 -11.21
C LYS A 10 -3.48 -9.54 -10.53
N GLU A 11 -2.88 -10.45 -11.27
CA GLU A 11 -1.82 -11.31 -10.74
C GLU A 11 -0.57 -10.50 -10.37
N VAL A 12 -0.23 -9.50 -11.15
CA VAL A 12 0.90 -8.61 -10.87
C VAL A 12 0.62 -7.80 -9.60
N THR A 13 -0.61 -7.33 -9.42
CA THR A 13 -1.02 -6.60 -8.23
C THR A 13 -0.85 -7.46 -6.96
N HIS A 14 -1.13 -8.78 -7.08
CA HIS A 14 -1.00 -9.69 -5.96
C HIS A 14 0.45 -10.07 -5.64
N ALA A 15 1.42 -9.53 -6.36
CA ALA A 15 2.84 -9.76 -6.08
C ALA A 15 3.38 -8.92 -4.92
N ILE A 16 2.54 -8.17 -4.24
CA ILE A 16 2.95 -7.36 -3.08
C ILE A 16 3.30 -8.29 -1.91
N PRO A 17 4.49 -8.12 -1.30
CA PRO A 17 4.91 -8.98 -0.19
C PRO A 17 4.00 -8.88 1.03
N ASP A 18 3.90 -9.99 1.77
CA ASP A 18 3.07 -10.05 2.97
C ASP A 18 3.46 -9.00 4.01
N PHE A 19 4.75 -8.71 4.17
CA PHE A 19 5.16 -7.75 5.19
C PHE A 19 4.64 -6.33 4.91
N VAL A 20 4.41 -5.99 3.65
CA VAL A 20 3.80 -4.71 3.30
C VAL A 20 2.35 -4.69 3.75
N ILE A 21 1.62 -5.76 3.45
CA ILE A 21 0.21 -5.87 3.83
C ILE A 21 0.05 -5.90 5.35
N GLU A 22 0.93 -6.60 6.06
CA GLU A 22 0.92 -6.61 7.52
C GLU A 22 1.11 -5.20 8.09
N ALA A 23 2.04 -4.43 7.54
CA ALA A 23 2.29 -3.07 7.99
C ALA A 23 1.04 -2.19 7.78
N VAL A 24 0.41 -2.30 6.61
CA VAL A 24 -0.80 -1.54 6.31
C VAL A 24 -1.95 -1.95 7.23
N ASN A 25 -2.14 -3.26 7.44
CA ASN A 25 -3.17 -3.76 8.34
C ASN A 25 -3.01 -3.23 9.76
N ASP A 26 -1.78 -3.23 10.26
CA ASP A 26 -1.49 -2.73 11.60
C ASP A 26 -1.79 -1.22 11.71
N LEU A 27 -1.44 -0.47 10.68
CA LEU A 27 -1.73 0.96 10.65
C LEU A 27 -3.24 1.24 10.56
N ILE A 28 -3.98 0.45 9.80
CA ILE A 28 -5.44 0.58 9.74
C ILE A 28 -6.04 0.40 11.12
N LYS A 29 -5.63 -0.66 11.84
CA LYS A 29 -6.13 -0.93 13.19
C LYS A 29 -5.79 0.21 14.15
N LYS A 30 -4.58 0.73 14.06
CA LYS A 30 -4.09 1.79 14.93
C LYS A 30 -4.77 3.12 14.65
N LYS A 31 -5.03 3.42 13.39
CA LYS A 31 -5.57 4.72 12.96
C LYS A 31 -7.09 4.77 12.85
N TRP A 32 -7.76 3.62 12.96
CA TRP A 32 -9.21 3.55 12.80
C TRP A 32 -9.91 4.37 13.88
N ASP A 33 -10.75 5.33 13.46
CA ASP A 33 -11.46 6.24 14.36
C ASP A 33 -12.96 5.94 14.48
N GLY A 34 -13.40 4.81 13.94
CA GLY A 34 -14.81 4.43 13.89
C GLY A 34 -15.46 4.69 12.54
N LYS A 35 -14.84 5.51 11.70
CA LYS A 35 -15.35 5.86 10.36
C LYS A 35 -14.32 5.67 9.28
N LYS A 36 -13.05 5.96 9.56
CA LYS A 36 -11.99 5.92 8.57
C LYS A 36 -10.64 5.69 9.23
N ALA A 37 -9.67 5.31 8.42
CA ALA A 37 -8.27 5.31 8.80
C ALA A 37 -7.50 6.09 7.75
N VAL A 38 -6.76 7.10 8.17
CA VAL A 38 -5.87 7.87 7.30
C VAL A 38 -4.43 7.46 7.61
N ILE A 39 -3.76 6.89 6.62
CA ILE A 39 -2.42 6.35 6.77
C ILE A 39 -1.49 7.14 5.84
N TYR A 40 -0.50 7.80 6.40
CA TYR A 40 0.47 8.50 5.57
C TYR A 40 1.43 7.51 4.91
N GLN A 41 1.79 7.79 3.67
CA GLN A 41 2.73 6.95 2.93
C GLN A 41 4.05 6.80 3.69
N ASP A 42 4.53 7.88 4.31
CA ASP A 42 5.76 7.85 5.10
C ASP A 42 5.66 6.89 6.29
N GLU A 43 4.49 6.75 6.91
CA GLU A 43 4.31 5.81 8.02
C GLU A 43 4.51 4.36 7.56
N ILE A 44 4.02 4.03 6.37
CA ILE A 44 4.22 2.70 5.79
C ILE A 44 5.71 2.49 5.49
N LEU A 45 6.33 3.47 4.84
CA LEU A 45 7.74 3.38 4.46
C LEU A 45 8.65 3.25 5.69
N ASP A 46 8.33 3.94 6.77
CA ASP A 46 9.10 3.86 8.02
C ASP A 46 9.08 2.45 8.61
N ILE A 47 7.99 1.72 8.43
CA ILE A 47 7.87 0.35 8.93
C ILE A 47 8.62 -0.64 8.05
N ILE A 48 8.50 -0.51 6.72
CA ILE A 48 8.98 -1.52 5.78
C ILE A 48 10.34 -1.22 5.15
N SER A 49 10.93 -0.07 5.46
CA SER A 49 12.23 0.30 4.90
C SER A 49 13.15 0.88 5.97
N GLY A 50 14.41 1.13 5.60
CA GLY A 50 15.30 1.94 6.42
C GLY A 50 16.40 1.21 7.16
N ASP A 51 16.33 -0.09 7.33
CA ASP A 51 17.38 -0.90 7.98
C ASP A 51 18.14 -1.74 6.94
N ASP A 52 19.32 -2.24 7.34
CA ASP A 52 20.13 -3.10 6.48
C ASP A 52 19.37 -4.36 6.04
N ASN A 53 18.45 -4.83 6.86
CA ASN A 53 17.65 -6.02 6.57
C ASN A 53 16.32 -5.71 5.89
N LYS A 54 16.06 -4.44 5.60
CA LYS A 54 14.81 -4.01 4.97
C LYS A 54 15.10 -3.42 3.59
N PRO A 55 14.15 -3.51 2.67
CA PRO A 55 14.32 -2.93 1.34
C PRO A 55 14.46 -1.41 1.42
N SER A 56 15.12 -0.84 0.42
CA SER A 56 15.21 0.60 0.28
C SER A 56 13.88 1.15 -0.25
N ARG A 57 13.66 2.45 -0.04
CA ARG A 57 12.49 3.12 -0.61
C ARG A 57 12.44 2.97 -2.14
N LYS A 58 13.61 3.02 -2.78
CA LYS A 58 13.70 2.83 -4.23
C LYS A 58 13.17 1.47 -4.65
N THR A 59 13.56 0.41 -3.94
CA THR A 59 13.08 -0.94 -4.22
C THR A 59 11.57 -1.03 -4.10
N ILE A 60 11.01 -0.42 -3.05
CA ILE A 60 9.57 -0.42 -2.80
C ILE A 60 8.83 0.23 -3.96
N PHE A 61 9.27 1.40 -4.40
CA PHE A 61 8.62 2.11 -5.51
C PHE A 61 8.84 1.43 -6.85
N ASP A 62 10.05 0.90 -7.10
CA ASP A 62 10.35 0.21 -8.35
C ASP A 62 9.50 -1.05 -8.55
N ASN A 63 9.11 -1.70 -7.45
CA ASN A 63 8.29 -2.91 -7.49
C ASN A 63 6.81 -2.64 -7.28
N ASN A 64 6.40 -1.39 -7.16
CA ASN A 64 5.00 -0.99 -6.97
C ASN A 64 4.36 -1.64 -5.74
N TRP A 65 5.12 -1.82 -4.67
CA TRP A 65 4.63 -2.46 -3.45
C TRP A 65 3.60 -1.62 -2.70
N LEU A 66 3.48 -0.34 -3.02
CA LEU A 66 2.45 0.54 -2.45
C LEU A 66 1.16 0.57 -3.27
N ASP A 67 1.09 -0.22 -4.35
CA ASP A 67 -0.11 -0.33 -5.19
C ASP A 67 -1.06 -1.40 -4.64
N PHE A 68 -1.37 -1.32 -3.34
CA PHE A 68 -2.19 -2.32 -2.66
C PHE A 68 -3.68 -1.97 -2.61
N GLU A 69 -4.08 -0.85 -3.17
CA GLU A 69 -5.47 -0.36 -3.05
C GLU A 69 -6.50 -1.38 -3.50
N ASP A 70 -6.26 -2.02 -4.64
CA ASP A 70 -7.20 -3.00 -5.19
C ASP A 70 -7.36 -4.22 -4.30
N LEU A 71 -6.30 -4.63 -3.62
CA LEU A 71 -6.38 -5.75 -2.69
C LEU A 71 -7.36 -5.45 -1.55
N TYR A 72 -7.33 -4.22 -1.04
CA TYR A 72 -8.24 -3.81 0.02
C TYR A 72 -9.65 -3.56 -0.51
N ARG A 73 -9.78 -3.05 -1.72
CA ARG A 73 -11.09 -2.88 -2.35
C ARG A 73 -11.79 -4.22 -2.53
N GLU A 74 -11.06 -5.26 -2.86
CA GLU A 74 -11.59 -6.63 -2.96
C GLU A 74 -12.14 -7.14 -1.64
N GLN A 75 -11.61 -6.64 -0.52
CA GLN A 75 -12.06 -7.02 0.83
C GLN A 75 -13.20 -6.14 1.33
N GLY A 76 -13.71 -5.23 0.51
CA GLY A 76 -14.84 -4.40 0.88
C GLY A 76 -14.48 -2.99 1.35
N TRP A 77 -13.20 -2.64 1.32
CA TRP A 77 -12.77 -1.29 1.70
C TRP A 77 -12.91 -0.31 0.53
N LYS A 78 -13.20 0.94 0.86
CA LYS A 78 -13.01 2.05 -0.06
C LYS A 78 -11.64 2.64 0.24
N VAL A 79 -10.81 2.77 -0.77
CA VAL A 79 -9.44 3.24 -0.60
C VAL A 79 -9.21 4.41 -1.55
N GLU A 80 -8.77 5.52 -0.99
CA GLU A 80 -8.40 6.70 -1.75
C GLU A 80 -6.95 7.05 -1.47
N TYR A 81 -6.16 7.22 -2.52
CA TYR A 81 -4.80 7.69 -2.41
C TYR A 81 -4.74 9.15 -2.84
N ASP A 82 -4.17 9.99 -2.00
CA ASP A 82 -4.01 11.41 -2.29
C ASP A 82 -2.56 11.81 -2.09
N LYS A 83 -2.02 12.53 -3.05
CA LYS A 83 -0.67 13.05 -2.98
C LYS A 83 -0.67 14.54 -3.32
N PRO A 84 0.26 15.33 -2.75
CA PRO A 84 0.29 16.75 -3.05
C PRO A 84 0.74 17.02 -4.49
N GLU A 85 0.17 18.05 -5.08
CA GLU A 85 0.71 18.62 -6.30
C GLU A 85 2.00 19.38 -5.96
N TYR A 86 2.79 19.73 -6.97
CA TYR A 86 4.09 20.37 -6.73
C TYR A 86 4.00 21.70 -5.97
N TYR A 87 2.83 22.33 -5.94
CA TYR A 87 2.60 23.59 -5.23
C TYR A 87 1.94 23.44 -3.87
N GLU A 88 1.69 22.19 -3.43
CA GLU A 88 1.05 21.88 -2.17
C GLU A 88 2.05 21.30 -1.17
N ASN A 89 1.77 21.44 0.11
CA ASN A 89 2.70 21.06 1.18
C ASN A 89 2.26 19.91 2.10
N TYR A 90 1.18 19.21 1.77
CA TYR A 90 0.79 18.09 2.63
C TYR A 90 1.51 16.80 2.22
N LYS A 91 1.48 15.80 3.09
CA LYS A 91 2.10 14.50 2.81
C LYS A 91 1.10 13.56 2.14
N ALA A 92 1.59 12.72 1.23
CA ALA A 92 0.76 11.70 0.58
C ALA A 92 0.16 10.74 1.62
N TYR A 93 -1.08 10.36 1.42
CA TYR A 93 -1.77 9.46 2.36
C TYR A 93 -2.78 8.57 1.64
N PHE A 94 -3.12 7.48 2.33
CA PHE A 94 -4.20 6.57 1.93
C PHE A 94 -5.34 6.70 2.92
N LYS A 95 -6.55 6.83 2.41
CA LYS A 95 -7.74 6.92 3.25
C LYS A 95 -8.58 5.66 3.05
N PHE A 96 -8.78 4.92 4.14
CA PHE A 96 -9.57 3.70 4.14
C PHE A 96 -10.92 3.94 4.80
N THR A 97 -12.00 3.60 4.12
CA THR A 97 -13.37 3.69 4.65
C THR A 97 -14.11 2.41 4.31
N LYS A 98 -15.15 2.14 5.07
CA LYS A 98 -16.00 0.97 4.81
C LYS A 98 -17.02 1.22 3.72
#